data_53fbe53b42fabeb698a21cea6edfb120
#
_entry.id   53fbe53b42fabeb698a21cea6edfb120
#
_cell.length_a   1.000
_cell.length_b   1.000
_cell.length_c   1.000
_cell.angle_alpha   90.00
_cell.angle_beta   90.00
_cell.angle_gamma   90.00
#
_symmetry.space_group_name_H-M   'P 1'
#
loop_
_entity.id
_entity.type
_entity.pdbx_description
1 polymer ?
#
loop_
_entity_poly.entity_id
_entity_poly.type
_entity_poly.pdbx_seq_one_letter_code
_entity_poly.pdbx_strand_id
1 'polypeptide(L)'
;MSLINKITVLLFCFLIVSKASAQEIKKAGKFKDWETIVVTDGAKKLCFAQSKPVLQSPKKNPREARLFISFRPADKIKDEVSITSGYQYNTQNSITAKSGKNKIKFDVKKENFAWIGDTGLERKM
;
A
#
# COMPACT_ATOMS: atom_id res chain seq x y z
N MET A 1 33.22 23.38 -39.56
CA MET A 1 32.06 22.57 -39.11
C MET A 1 30.80 23.30 -39.49
N SER A 2 30.06 22.71 -40.41
CA SER A 2 28.91 23.38 -41.04
C SER A 2 27.71 23.44 -40.06
N LEU A 3 26.86 24.45 -40.23
CA LEU A 3 25.61 24.63 -39.49
C LEU A 3 24.71 23.37 -39.48
N ILE A 4 24.85 22.55 -40.54
CA ILE A 4 24.09 21.28 -40.72
C ILE A 4 24.37 20.29 -39.60
N ASN A 5 25.60 20.17 -39.11
CA ASN A 5 25.96 19.26 -38.03
C ASN A 5 25.36 19.67 -36.67
N LYS A 6 25.16 20.97 -36.43
CA LYS A 6 24.57 21.47 -35.18
C LYS A 6 23.05 21.26 -35.15
N ILE A 7 22.41 21.35 -36.30
CA ILE A 7 20.95 21.11 -36.42
C ILE A 7 20.63 19.63 -36.27
N THR A 8 21.49 18.74 -36.84
CA THR A 8 21.27 17.29 -36.72
C THR A 8 21.43 16.79 -35.27
N VAL A 9 22.37 17.34 -34.50
CA VAL A 9 22.54 17.01 -33.07
C VAL A 9 21.36 17.52 -32.25
N LEU A 10 20.83 18.71 -32.58
CA LEU A 10 19.67 19.27 -31.86
C LEU A 10 18.39 18.47 -32.13
N LEU A 11 18.23 17.91 -33.35
CA LEU A 11 17.06 17.13 -33.71
C LEU A 11 17.06 15.72 -33.06
N PHE A 12 18.25 15.17 -32.77
CA PHE A 12 18.38 13.85 -32.14
C PHE A 12 18.12 13.87 -30.62
N CYS A 13 18.28 15.00 -29.96
CA CYS A 13 17.98 15.16 -28.52
C CYS A 13 16.48 15.21 -28.20
N PHE A 14 15.59 15.37 -29.19
CA PHE A 14 14.15 15.54 -28.95
C PHE A 14 13.35 14.23 -28.94
N LEU A 15 13.99 13.07 -29.15
CA LEU A 15 13.30 11.76 -29.28
C LEU A 15 13.33 10.89 -28.02
N ILE A 16 13.87 11.37 -26.90
CA ILE A 16 13.76 10.66 -25.62
C ILE A 16 12.49 11.14 -24.90
N VAL A 17 11.34 10.84 -25.47
CA VAL A 17 10.08 10.90 -24.74
C VAL A 17 10.05 9.68 -23.82
N SER A 18 10.58 9.82 -22.63
CA SER A 18 10.38 8.86 -21.54
C SER A 18 8.87 8.76 -21.30
N LYS A 19 8.27 7.64 -21.67
CA LYS A 19 6.91 7.31 -21.25
C LYS A 19 6.95 7.15 -19.74
N ALA A 20 6.67 8.20 -18.99
CA ALA A 20 6.36 8.09 -17.58
C ALA A 20 5.05 7.29 -17.49
N SER A 21 5.15 6.05 -17.03
CA SER A 21 3.96 5.24 -16.72
C SER A 21 3.30 5.91 -15.52
N ALA A 22 2.17 6.57 -15.76
CA ALA A 22 1.40 7.17 -14.69
C ALA A 22 0.72 6.06 -13.90
N GLN A 23 0.91 6.06 -12.59
CA GLN A 23 0.19 5.19 -11.67
C GLN A 23 -1.29 5.62 -11.64
N GLU A 24 -2.19 4.70 -11.97
CA GLU A 24 -3.63 4.94 -11.91
C GLU A 24 -4.20 4.38 -10.61
N ILE A 25 -4.91 5.22 -9.86
CA ILE A 25 -5.59 4.86 -8.62
C ILE A 25 -7.10 4.99 -8.83
N LYS A 26 -7.81 3.89 -8.69
CA LYS A 26 -9.26 3.83 -8.85
C LYS A 26 -9.95 3.30 -7.59
N LYS A 27 -10.91 4.07 -7.07
CA LYS A 27 -11.85 3.57 -6.06
C LYS A 27 -12.84 2.63 -6.74
N ALA A 28 -12.82 1.35 -6.34
CA ALA A 28 -13.65 0.32 -6.96
C ALA A 28 -15.01 0.14 -6.28
N GLY A 29 -15.12 0.45 -4.98
CA GLY A 29 -16.38 0.36 -4.26
C GLY A 29 -16.26 0.71 -2.78
N LYS A 30 -17.42 0.88 -2.13
CA LYS A 30 -17.53 1.08 -0.68
C LYS A 30 -18.63 0.17 -0.15
N PHE A 31 -18.31 -0.59 0.90
CA PHE A 31 -19.21 -1.52 1.55
C PHE A 31 -19.15 -1.31 3.06
N LYS A 32 -20.15 -0.65 3.64
CA LYS A 32 -20.16 -0.25 5.06
C LYS A 32 -18.89 0.52 5.42
N ASP A 33 -18.07 -0.05 6.30
CA ASP A 33 -16.81 0.56 6.79
C ASP A 33 -15.58 0.25 5.93
N TRP A 34 -15.76 -0.48 4.82
CA TRP A 34 -14.71 -0.88 3.90
C TRP A 34 -14.77 -0.12 2.58
N GLU A 35 -13.62 0.31 2.10
CA GLU A 35 -13.42 0.90 0.78
C GLU A 35 -12.41 0.06 0.00
N THR A 36 -12.76 -0.28 -1.26
CA THR A 36 -11.88 -1.04 -2.15
C THR A 36 -11.23 -0.12 -3.16
N ILE A 37 -9.92 -0.31 -3.34
CA ILE A 37 -9.07 0.50 -4.21
C ILE A 37 -8.26 -0.42 -5.11
N VAL A 38 -8.16 -0.03 -6.37
CA VAL A 38 -7.30 -0.67 -7.37
C VAL A 38 -6.24 0.33 -7.79
N VAL A 39 -4.99 -0.07 -7.69
CA VAL A 39 -3.83 0.68 -8.18
C VAL A 39 -3.24 -0.09 -9.35
N THR A 40 -3.09 0.59 -10.48
CA THR A 40 -2.45 0.03 -11.67
C THR A 40 -1.17 0.80 -11.95
N ASP A 41 -0.06 0.09 -12.08
CA ASP A 41 1.25 0.64 -12.42
C ASP A 41 1.84 -0.20 -13.57
N GLY A 42 1.67 0.28 -14.79
CA GLY A 42 1.98 -0.49 -15.98
C GLY A 42 1.19 -1.80 -16.04
N ALA A 43 1.90 -2.94 -16.11
CA ALA A 43 1.31 -4.28 -16.10
C ALA A 43 0.98 -4.80 -14.69
N LYS A 44 1.44 -4.12 -13.64
CA LYS A 44 1.21 -4.54 -12.25
C LYS A 44 -0.10 -3.97 -11.71
N LYS A 45 -0.82 -4.81 -11.00
CA LYS A 45 -2.08 -4.44 -10.36
C LYS A 45 -2.02 -4.80 -8.87
N LEU A 46 -2.33 -3.82 -8.04
CA LEU A 46 -2.55 -3.99 -6.60
C LEU A 46 -4.02 -3.69 -6.31
N CYS A 47 -4.69 -4.61 -5.66
CA CYS A 47 -6.04 -4.40 -5.15
C CYS A 47 -5.99 -4.47 -3.63
N PHE A 48 -6.64 -3.54 -2.95
CA PHE A 48 -6.77 -3.62 -1.51
C PHE A 48 -8.11 -3.08 -1.02
N ALA A 49 -8.56 -3.65 0.08
CA ALA A 49 -9.64 -3.11 0.88
C ALA A 49 -9.03 -2.41 2.11
N GLN A 50 -9.57 -1.27 2.46
CA GLN A 50 -9.18 -0.54 3.66
C GLN A 50 -10.38 -0.21 4.55
N SER A 51 -10.15 -0.19 5.86
CA SER A 51 -11.13 0.25 6.85
C SER A 51 -10.48 1.18 7.86
N LYS A 52 -11.23 2.21 8.26
CA LYS A 52 -10.86 3.13 9.34
C LYS A 52 -11.38 2.62 10.68
N PRO A 53 -10.66 2.84 11.79
CA PRO A 53 -11.18 2.46 13.10
C PRO A 53 -12.41 3.31 13.47
N VAL A 54 -13.41 2.70 14.08
CA VAL A 54 -14.58 3.40 14.66
C VAL A 54 -14.24 4.10 15.99
N LEU A 55 -13.23 3.58 16.70
CA LEU A 55 -12.75 4.15 17.95
C LEU A 55 -11.23 4.18 17.98
N GLN A 56 -10.67 5.24 18.53
CA GLN A 56 -9.23 5.38 18.74
C GLN A 56 -8.97 5.86 20.18
N SER A 57 -7.90 5.37 20.78
CA SER A 57 -7.42 5.84 22.08
C SER A 57 -5.94 6.26 21.95
N PRO A 58 -5.55 7.39 22.50
CA PRO A 58 -6.36 8.43 23.17
C PRO A 58 -7.20 9.24 22.16
N LYS A 59 -8.41 9.64 22.55
CA LYS A 59 -9.34 10.38 21.68
C LYS A 59 -8.84 11.78 21.27
N LYS A 60 -7.98 12.38 22.10
CA LYS A 60 -7.48 13.77 21.89
C LYS A 60 -6.56 13.91 20.65
N ASN A 61 -5.94 12.83 20.20
CA ASN A 61 -5.02 12.83 19.07
C ASN A 61 -5.49 11.83 18.01
N PRO A 62 -6.44 12.21 17.15
CA PRO A 62 -6.89 11.34 16.07
C PRO A 62 -5.71 11.06 15.13
N ARG A 63 -5.55 9.80 14.74
CA ARG A 63 -4.48 9.33 13.87
C ARG A 63 -5.06 8.74 12.60
N GLU A 64 -4.28 8.79 11.53
CA GLU A 64 -4.61 8.15 10.25
C GLU A 64 -4.39 6.63 10.30
N ALA A 65 -5.08 5.97 11.23
CA ALA A 65 -5.04 4.51 11.35
C ALA A 65 -5.91 3.84 10.28
N ARG A 66 -5.43 2.73 9.77
CA ARG A 66 -6.11 1.90 8.75
C ARG A 66 -5.79 0.43 8.95
N LEU A 67 -6.75 -0.42 8.64
CA LEU A 67 -6.57 -1.84 8.39
C LEU A 67 -6.68 -2.08 6.89
N PHE A 68 -5.78 -2.90 6.34
CA PHE A 68 -5.75 -3.26 4.92
C PHE A 68 -5.81 -4.77 4.73
N ILE A 69 -6.48 -5.18 3.68
CA ILE A 69 -6.39 -6.52 3.10
C ILE A 69 -5.98 -6.34 1.65
N SER A 70 -4.81 -6.84 1.28
CA SER A 70 -4.16 -6.56 -0.01
C SER A 70 -3.98 -7.82 -0.85
N PHE A 71 -4.11 -7.62 -2.16
CA PHE A 71 -3.90 -8.64 -3.20
C PHE A 71 -2.93 -8.09 -4.23
N ARG A 72 -1.79 -8.76 -4.38
CA ARG A 72 -0.76 -8.43 -5.37
C ARG A 72 -0.48 -9.65 -6.25
N PRO A 73 -1.26 -9.90 -7.30
CA PRO A 73 -1.13 -11.10 -8.14
C PRO A 73 0.26 -11.26 -8.77
N ALA A 74 0.88 -10.15 -9.19
CA ALA A 74 2.22 -10.16 -9.76
C ALA A 74 3.29 -10.69 -8.78
N ASP A 75 3.11 -10.46 -7.48
CA ASP A 75 4.00 -10.93 -6.42
C ASP A 75 3.52 -12.25 -5.79
N LYS A 76 2.45 -12.85 -6.33
CA LYS A 76 1.78 -14.05 -5.80
C LYS A 76 1.29 -13.89 -4.35
N ILE A 77 1.00 -12.67 -3.95
CA ILE A 77 0.49 -12.32 -2.62
C ILE A 77 -1.03 -12.26 -2.66
N LYS A 78 -1.64 -13.03 -1.75
CA LYS A 78 -3.08 -13.09 -1.52
C LYS A 78 -3.37 -12.85 -0.05
N ASP A 79 -4.47 -12.15 0.24
CA ASP A 79 -5.00 -11.98 1.60
C ASP A 79 -3.99 -11.39 2.60
N GLU A 80 -3.06 -10.55 2.15
CA GLU A 80 -2.09 -9.92 3.04
C GLU A 80 -2.76 -8.91 3.95
N VAL A 81 -2.67 -9.13 5.25
CA VAL A 81 -3.24 -8.24 6.26
C VAL A 81 -2.15 -7.32 6.81
N SER A 82 -2.41 -6.02 6.73
CA SER A 82 -1.52 -5.00 7.26
C SER A 82 -2.28 -3.89 7.98
N ILE A 83 -1.59 -3.20 8.86
CA ILE A 83 -2.12 -2.04 9.59
C ILE A 83 -1.15 -0.86 9.53
N THR A 84 -1.71 0.33 9.62
CA THR A 84 -0.99 1.53 10.02
C THR A 84 -1.71 2.19 11.18
N SER A 85 -0.96 2.77 12.11
CA SER A 85 -1.51 3.58 13.20
C SER A 85 -1.32 5.07 12.97
N GLY A 86 -0.78 5.46 11.79
CA GLY A 86 -0.51 6.86 11.45
C GLY A 86 0.74 7.43 12.12
N TYR A 87 1.58 6.58 12.72
CA TYR A 87 2.88 6.94 13.29
C TYR A 87 3.89 5.82 13.08
N GLN A 88 5.17 6.16 13.18
CA GLN A 88 6.24 5.17 13.05
C GLN A 88 6.25 4.22 14.23
N TYR A 89 6.23 2.91 13.94
CA TYR A 89 6.24 1.89 14.98
C TYR A 89 7.61 1.72 15.62
N ASN A 90 7.61 1.54 16.94
CA ASN A 90 8.76 1.09 17.67
C ASN A 90 9.00 -0.41 17.39
N THR A 91 10.23 -0.77 17.03
CA THR A 91 10.61 -2.16 16.73
C THR A 91 10.62 -3.07 17.96
N GLN A 92 10.72 -2.50 19.15
CA GLN A 92 10.75 -3.23 20.42
C GLN A 92 9.38 -3.69 20.92
N ASN A 93 8.32 -2.94 20.60
CA ASN A 93 6.98 -3.22 21.08
C ASN A 93 6.24 -4.20 20.19
N SER A 94 5.47 -5.10 20.81
CA SER A 94 4.55 -5.99 20.10
C SER A 94 3.28 -5.25 19.70
N ILE A 95 2.81 -5.51 18.48
CA ILE A 95 1.48 -5.07 18.02
C ILE A 95 0.59 -6.30 17.99
N THR A 96 -0.56 -6.23 18.65
CA THR A 96 -1.48 -7.36 18.75
C THR A 96 -2.89 -6.93 18.41
N ALA A 97 -3.56 -7.71 17.57
CA ALA A 97 -4.99 -7.62 17.31
C ALA A 97 -5.73 -8.78 17.98
N LYS A 98 -7.00 -8.56 18.31
CA LYS A 98 -7.93 -9.60 18.71
C LYS A 98 -9.08 -9.66 17.71
N SER A 99 -9.39 -10.86 17.25
CA SER A 99 -10.54 -11.15 16.40
C SER A 99 -11.26 -12.35 17.00
N GLY A 100 -12.39 -12.12 17.66
CA GLY A 100 -13.09 -13.14 18.45
C GLY A 100 -12.18 -13.73 19.52
N LYS A 101 -11.92 -15.04 19.46
CA LYS A 101 -11.03 -15.76 20.39
C LYS A 101 -9.55 -15.72 19.96
N ASN A 102 -9.27 -15.29 18.74
CA ASN A 102 -7.91 -15.30 18.18
C ASN A 102 -7.15 -14.04 18.62
N LYS A 103 -5.90 -14.26 19.02
CA LYS A 103 -4.93 -13.20 19.30
C LYS A 103 -3.82 -13.30 18.25
N ILE A 104 -3.68 -12.25 17.47
CA ILE A 104 -2.83 -12.23 16.28
C ILE A 104 -1.77 -11.16 16.46
N LYS A 105 -0.51 -11.50 16.18
CA LYS A 105 0.60 -10.57 16.26
C LYS A 105 0.94 -10.03 14.87
N PHE A 106 1.17 -8.73 14.80
CA PHE A 106 1.81 -8.05 13.67
C PHE A 106 3.28 -7.92 13.99
N ASP A 107 4.07 -8.89 13.59
CA ASP A 107 5.47 -9.07 13.97
C ASP A 107 6.45 -8.52 12.92
N VAL A 108 6.00 -8.33 11.69
CA VAL A 108 6.79 -7.68 10.65
C VAL A 108 6.44 -6.19 10.63
N LYS A 109 7.40 -5.33 10.93
CA LYS A 109 7.22 -3.86 11.01
C LYS A 109 8.21 -3.14 10.12
N LYS A 110 7.72 -2.15 9.40
CA LYS A 110 8.54 -1.24 8.61
C LYS A 110 7.89 0.15 8.63
N GLU A 111 8.62 1.13 9.15
CA GLU A 111 8.13 2.51 9.29
C GLU A 111 6.81 2.56 10.07
N ASN A 112 5.75 3.04 9.45
CA ASN A 112 4.41 3.15 10.03
C ASN A 112 3.46 2.01 9.64
N PHE A 113 3.98 0.94 9.03
CA PHE A 113 3.21 -0.25 8.68
C PHE A 113 3.64 -1.47 9.48
N ALA A 114 2.69 -2.36 9.74
CA ALA A 114 2.94 -3.67 10.32
C ALA A 114 2.11 -4.74 9.63
N TRP A 115 2.68 -5.92 9.49
CA TRP A 115 2.10 -7.09 8.82
C TRP A 115 2.11 -8.31 9.74
N ILE A 116 1.21 -9.22 9.45
CA ILE A 116 1.24 -10.56 10.02
C ILE A 116 2.26 -11.38 9.22
N GLY A 117 3.31 -11.89 9.89
CA GLY A 117 4.36 -12.68 9.23
C GLY A 117 3.93 -14.10 8.86
N ASP A 118 2.92 -14.63 9.53
CA ASP A 118 2.37 -15.97 9.29
C ASP A 118 1.08 -15.90 8.46
N THR A 119 1.15 -16.38 7.21
CA THR A 119 0.02 -16.38 6.27
C THR A 119 -1.15 -17.25 6.73
N GLY A 120 -0.89 -18.26 7.58
CA GLY A 120 -1.93 -19.09 8.18
C GLY A 120 -2.75 -18.34 9.24
N LEU A 121 -2.15 -17.34 9.90
CA LEU A 121 -2.83 -16.48 10.86
C LEU A 121 -3.66 -15.38 10.19
N GLU A 122 -3.26 -14.91 9.02
CA GLU A 122 -4.02 -13.90 8.27
C GLU A 122 -5.45 -14.35 7.98
N ARG A 123 -5.63 -15.62 7.64
CA ARG A 123 -6.94 -16.20 7.34
C ARG A 123 -7.84 -16.39 8.57
N LYS A 124 -7.32 -16.18 9.78
CA LYS A 124 -8.08 -16.26 11.04
C LYS A 124 -8.63 -14.91 11.49
N MET A 125 -8.25 -13.83 10.79
CA MET A 125 -8.81 -12.50 10.98
C MET A 125 -10.14 -12.32 10.26
#